data_2f7e735004d1ca3c74972847ae0cfbf3
#
_entry.id   2f7e735004d1ca3c74972847ae0cfbf3
#
_cell.length_a   1.000
_cell.length_b   1.000
_cell.length_c   1.000
_cell.angle_alpha   90.00
_cell.angle_beta   90.00
_cell.angle_gamma   90.00
#
_symmetry.space_group_name_H-M   'P 1'
#
loop_
_entity.id
_entity.type
_entity.pdbx_description
1 polymer ?
#
loop_
_entity_poly.entity_id
_entity_poly.type
_entity_poly.pdbx_seq_one_letter_code
_entity_poly.pdbx_strand_id
1 'polypeptide(L)'
;MTDQQQLPLSELKLDENSLYREEVFTDLRVGTLKQLTPVTIDGSRDLNRPMGYVGETQLMSQVGPLPVQTRIDADDLKTAIEKFPAAIQTAVEAMIEEVKELQRKEMSKIVVPGAETTSKIVGPK
;
A
#
# COMPACT_ATOMS: atom_id res chain seq x y z
N MET A 1 -9.10 7.22 15.40
CA MET A 1 -8.74 6.72 15.82
C MET A 1 -8.67 6.01 16.49
N THR A 2 -8.49 5.78 16.53
CA THR A 2 -8.82 5.08 17.35
C THR A 2 -8.23 3.80 17.82
N ASP A 3 -7.71 2.93 16.98
CA ASP A 3 -7.07 1.71 17.42
C ASP A 3 -5.91 1.99 18.35
N GLN A 4 -5.16 3.01 18.03
CA GLN A 4 -4.01 3.37 18.84
C GLN A 4 -4.42 3.78 20.24
N GLN A 5 -5.61 4.32 20.37
CA GLN A 5 -6.08 4.76 21.65
C GLN A 5 -6.42 3.61 22.57
N GLN A 6 -6.53 2.42 22.02
CA GLN A 6 -6.86 1.26 22.81
C GLN A 6 -5.65 0.56 23.41
N LEU A 7 -4.43 0.98 23.00
CA LEU A 7 -3.23 0.39 23.55
C LEU A 7 -2.91 1.00 24.90
N PRO A 8 -2.52 0.18 25.86
CA PRO A 8 -2.03 0.73 27.11
C PRO A 8 -0.80 1.60 26.88
N LEU A 9 -0.67 2.62 27.69
CA LEU A 9 0.49 3.52 27.54
C LEU A 9 1.80 2.79 27.69
N SER A 10 1.83 1.75 28.53
CA SER A 10 3.07 1.00 28.73
C SER A 10 3.52 0.25 27.48
N GLU A 11 2.60 0.08 26.50
CA GLU A 11 2.93 -0.62 25.27
C GLU A 11 3.20 0.33 24.11
N LEU A 12 3.18 1.64 24.38
CA LEU A 12 3.44 2.62 23.33
C LEU A 12 4.93 2.92 23.27
N LYS A 13 5.70 1.91 23.00
CA LYS A 13 7.14 2.02 22.89
C LYS A 13 7.55 1.81 21.44
N LEU A 14 8.52 2.60 21.00
CA LEU A 14 9.08 2.37 19.69
C LEU A 14 9.89 1.08 19.71
N ASP A 15 9.85 0.36 18.60
CA ASP A 15 10.63 -0.86 18.45
C ASP A 15 12.06 -0.48 18.14
N GLU A 16 12.93 -0.61 19.14
CA GLU A 16 14.32 -0.16 19.04
C GLU A 16 15.10 -0.92 17.98
N ASN A 17 14.64 -2.11 17.62
CA ASN A 17 15.33 -2.93 16.64
C ASN A 17 14.82 -2.73 15.23
N SER A 18 13.83 -1.86 15.04
CA SER A 18 13.20 -1.64 13.73
C SER A 18 13.14 -0.17 13.38
N LEU A 19 14.09 0.61 13.85
CA LEU A 19 14.07 2.05 13.61
C LEU A 19 14.58 2.39 12.22
N TYR A 20 14.00 3.43 11.64
CA TYR A 20 14.41 3.95 10.34
C TYR A 20 14.49 5.46 10.39
N ARG A 21 15.46 6.01 9.68
CA ARG A 21 15.45 7.43 9.36
C ARG A 21 14.73 7.57 8.01
N GLU A 22 13.73 8.41 7.96
CA GLU A 22 12.91 8.57 6.78
C GLU A 22 13.26 9.88 6.07
N GLU A 23 13.58 9.79 4.79
CA GLU A 23 13.86 10.96 3.97
C GLU A 23 12.88 10.96 2.80
N VAL A 24 12.37 12.13 2.47
CA VAL A 24 11.33 12.27 1.46
C VAL A 24 11.88 13.04 0.28
N PHE A 25 11.76 12.48 -0.90
CA PHE A 25 12.18 13.12 -2.15
C PHE A 25 10.96 13.27 -3.04
N THR A 26 10.79 14.44 -3.64
CA THR A 26 9.64 14.68 -4.50
C THR A 26 10.02 15.65 -5.61
N ASP A 27 9.40 15.45 -6.78
CA ASP A 27 9.56 16.41 -7.87
C ASP A 27 8.43 17.44 -7.87
N LEU A 28 7.58 17.39 -6.86
CA LEU A 28 6.45 18.32 -6.70
C LEU A 28 5.48 18.26 -7.88
N ARG A 29 5.46 17.13 -8.58
CA ARG A 29 4.61 16.98 -9.74
C ARG A 29 4.00 15.60 -9.85
N VAL A 30 4.85 14.59 -9.94
CA VAL A 30 4.37 13.23 -10.18
C VAL A 30 4.13 12.50 -8.87
N GLY A 31 5.06 12.61 -7.94
CA GLY A 31 4.90 11.84 -6.72
C GLY A 31 6.03 12.05 -5.74
N THR A 32 6.13 11.12 -4.83
CA THR A 32 7.04 11.19 -3.70
C THR A 32 7.75 9.85 -3.56
N LEU A 33 9.02 9.91 -3.20
CA LEU A 33 9.80 8.71 -2.92
C LEU A 33 10.36 8.83 -1.51
N LYS A 34 10.03 7.87 -0.66
CA LYS A 34 10.56 7.83 0.70
C LYS A 34 11.72 6.86 0.76
N GLN A 35 12.82 7.32 1.33
CA GLN A 35 13.98 6.49 1.56
C GLN A 35 14.03 6.15 3.04
N LEU A 36 14.05 4.85 3.35
CA LEU A 36 14.07 4.38 4.72
C LEU A 36 15.44 3.82 5.02
N THR A 37 16.19 4.53 5.84
CA THR A 37 17.54 4.12 6.24
C THR A 37 17.45 3.44 7.59
N PRO A 38 17.76 2.14 7.68
CA PRO A 38 17.75 1.48 8.98
C PRO A 38 18.77 2.10 9.91
N VAL A 39 18.40 2.35 11.15
CA VAL A 39 19.31 2.94 12.12
C VAL A 39 19.22 2.17 13.43
N THR A 40 20.28 2.28 14.21
CA THR A 40 20.33 1.75 15.54
C THR A 40 19.69 2.74 16.51
N ILE A 41 19.62 2.36 17.78
CA ILE A 41 18.92 3.18 18.76
C ILE A 41 19.56 4.55 18.92
N ASP A 42 20.84 4.69 18.60
CA ASP A 42 21.49 6.00 18.68
C ASP A 42 21.45 6.77 17.37
N GLY A 43 20.73 6.23 16.39
CA GLY A 43 20.54 6.93 15.11
C GLY A 43 21.60 6.67 14.06
N SER A 44 22.60 5.88 14.35
CA SER A 44 23.62 5.58 13.34
C SER A 44 23.13 4.48 12.41
N ARG A 45 23.72 4.42 11.22
CA ARG A 45 23.34 3.45 10.19
C ARG A 45 23.50 2.03 10.68
N ASP A 46 22.42 1.25 10.56
CA ASP A 46 22.45 -0.18 10.87
C ASP A 46 22.77 -0.95 9.60
N LEU A 47 24.00 -1.42 9.52
CA LEU A 47 24.47 -2.10 8.32
C LEU A 47 23.93 -3.53 8.17
N ASN A 48 23.27 -4.04 9.18
CA ASN A 48 22.71 -5.38 9.13
C ASN A 48 21.34 -5.43 8.50
N ARG A 49 20.74 -4.28 8.21
CA ARG A 49 19.42 -4.22 7.56
C ARG A 49 19.52 -3.42 6.27
N PRO A 50 18.76 -3.82 5.24
CA PRO A 50 18.84 -3.14 3.95
C PRO A 50 18.06 -1.83 3.93
N MET A 51 18.44 -0.96 3.00
CA MET A 51 17.67 0.24 2.72
C MET A 51 16.28 -0.13 2.22
N GLY A 52 15.32 0.75 2.49
CA GLY A 52 13.97 0.57 1.99
C GLY A 52 13.53 1.76 1.18
N TYR A 53 12.65 1.53 0.21
CA TYR A 53 12.12 2.60 -0.63
C TYR A 53 10.64 2.41 -0.83
N VAL A 54 9.89 3.52 -0.76
CA VAL A 54 8.45 3.51 -0.92
C VAL A 54 8.06 4.62 -1.87
N GLY A 55 7.38 4.26 -2.94
CA GLY A 55 6.89 5.25 -3.90
C GLY A 55 5.43 5.59 -3.63
N GLU A 56 5.08 6.86 -3.80
CA GLU A 56 3.72 7.34 -3.59
C GLU A 56 3.33 8.30 -4.68
N THR A 57 2.11 8.16 -5.16
CA THR A 57 1.55 9.11 -6.12
C THR A 57 0.04 9.13 -5.96
N GLN A 58 -0.60 10.10 -6.62
CA GLN A 58 -2.05 10.15 -6.69
C GLN A 58 -2.48 10.09 -8.13
N LEU A 59 -3.44 9.24 -8.41
CA LEU A 59 -4.02 9.12 -9.72
C LEU A 59 -5.46 9.61 -9.68
N MET A 60 -5.91 10.22 -10.76
CA MET A 60 -7.30 10.65 -10.84
C MET A 60 -8.16 9.47 -11.25
N SER A 61 -9.25 9.30 -10.56
CA SER A 61 -10.23 8.27 -10.88
C SER A 61 -11.61 8.89 -10.95
N GLN A 62 -12.58 8.09 -11.32
CA GLN A 62 -13.96 8.57 -11.43
C GLN A 62 -14.52 9.01 -10.08
N VAL A 63 -13.95 8.48 -9.00
CA VAL A 63 -14.42 8.86 -7.67
C VAL A 63 -13.48 9.84 -6.98
N GLY A 64 -12.54 10.43 -7.74
CA GLY A 64 -11.63 11.42 -7.19
C GLY A 64 -10.20 10.93 -7.15
N PRO A 65 -9.33 11.65 -6.42
CA PRO A 65 -7.95 11.25 -6.32
C PRO A 65 -7.80 9.90 -5.63
N LEU A 66 -6.95 9.06 -6.20
CA LEU A 66 -6.69 7.72 -5.68
C LEU A 66 -5.22 7.64 -5.27
N PRO A 67 -4.94 7.54 -3.98
CA PRO A 67 -3.54 7.43 -3.56
C PRO A 67 -3.01 6.03 -3.84
N VAL A 68 -1.78 5.98 -4.34
CA VAL A 68 -1.10 4.72 -4.62
C VAL A 68 0.22 4.74 -3.89
N GLN A 69 0.50 3.70 -3.14
CA GLN A 69 1.72 3.57 -2.36
C GLN A 69 2.24 2.16 -2.53
N THR A 70 3.54 2.02 -2.81
CA THR A 70 4.11 0.70 -3.02
C THR A 70 5.59 0.70 -2.65
N ARG A 71 6.05 -0.46 -2.20
CA ARG A 71 7.48 -0.63 -1.97
C ARG A 71 8.19 -0.79 -3.30
N ILE A 72 9.43 -0.29 -3.33
CA ILE A 72 10.27 -0.39 -4.52
C ILE A 72 11.52 -1.15 -4.15
N ASP A 73 11.80 -2.24 -4.88
CA ASP A 73 12.95 -3.08 -4.61
C ASP A 73 14.20 -2.42 -5.21
N ALA A 74 14.97 -1.75 -4.37
CA ALA A 74 16.14 -1.03 -4.81
C ALA A 74 17.12 -0.90 -3.65
N ASP A 75 18.40 -0.76 -3.98
CA ASP A 75 19.44 -0.60 -2.97
C ASP A 75 19.90 0.84 -2.81
N ASP A 76 19.54 1.70 -3.74
CA ASP A 76 19.92 3.11 -3.66
C ASP A 76 18.84 3.98 -4.29
N LEU A 77 18.97 5.28 -4.08
CA LEU A 77 17.95 6.22 -4.52
C LEU A 77 17.81 6.26 -6.03
N LYS A 78 18.94 6.24 -6.74
CA LYS A 78 18.89 6.30 -8.20
C LYS A 78 18.09 5.12 -8.77
N THR A 79 18.36 3.93 -8.29
CA THR A 79 17.67 2.74 -8.75
C THR A 79 16.20 2.81 -8.41
N ALA A 80 15.87 3.31 -7.22
CA ALA A 80 14.48 3.47 -6.81
C ALA A 80 13.74 4.43 -7.74
N ILE A 81 14.39 5.53 -8.11
CA ILE A 81 13.78 6.48 -9.03
C ILE A 81 13.53 5.84 -10.38
N GLU A 82 14.49 5.08 -10.86
CA GLU A 82 14.35 4.42 -12.17
C GLU A 82 13.23 3.38 -12.16
N LYS A 83 13.02 2.72 -11.05
CA LYS A 83 11.99 1.70 -10.92
C LYS A 83 10.62 2.24 -10.55
N PHE A 84 10.55 3.51 -10.20
CA PHE A 84 9.32 4.11 -9.70
C PHE A 84 8.14 3.91 -10.67
N PRO A 85 8.26 4.21 -11.97
CA PRO A 85 7.10 4.07 -12.87
C PRO A 85 6.58 2.64 -12.94
N ALA A 86 7.48 1.68 -13.06
CA ALA A 86 7.07 0.28 -13.18
C ALA A 86 6.44 -0.21 -11.88
N ALA A 87 6.98 0.21 -10.73
CA ALA A 87 6.44 -0.20 -9.44
C ALA A 87 5.03 0.35 -9.26
N ILE A 88 4.82 1.61 -9.61
CA ILE A 88 3.49 2.20 -9.50
C ILE A 88 2.52 1.50 -10.45
N GLN A 89 2.95 1.19 -11.67
CA GLN A 89 2.10 0.49 -12.62
C GLN A 89 1.66 -0.86 -12.06
N THR A 90 2.61 -1.62 -11.51
CA THR A 90 2.29 -2.92 -10.93
C THR A 90 1.30 -2.77 -9.78
N ALA A 91 1.49 -1.75 -8.93
CA ALA A 91 0.59 -1.53 -7.81
C ALA A 91 -0.82 -1.19 -8.29
N VAL A 92 -0.93 -0.38 -9.35
CA VAL A 92 -2.24 -0.02 -9.90
C VAL A 92 -2.92 -1.25 -10.47
N GLU A 93 -2.18 -2.08 -11.20
CA GLU A 93 -2.76 -3.30 -11.76
C GLU A 93 -3.27 -4.23 -10.66
N ALA A 94 -2.54 -4.33 -9.56
CA ALA A 94 -2.97 -5.14 -8.45
C ALA A 94 -4.24 -4.59 -7.81
N MET A 95 -4.34 -3.26 -7.70
CA MET A 95 -5.54 -2.64 -7.17
C MET A 95 -6.75 -2.91 -8.05
N ILE A 96 -6.56 -2.84 -9.37
CA ILE A 96 -7.65 -3.09 -10.30
C ILE A 96 -8.13 -4.53 -10.19
N GLU A 97 -7.20 -5.47 -10.08
CA GLU A 97 -7.57 -6.87 -9.91
C GLU A 97 -8.32 -7.10 -8.63
N GLU A 98 -7.90 -6.44 -7.57
CA GLU A 98 -8.59 -6.56 -6.29
C GLU A 98 -10.02 -6.07 -6.36
N VAL A 99 -10.23 -4.94 -7.03
CA VAL A 99 -11.57 -4.40 -7.20
C VAL A 99 -12.45 -5.37 -7.99
N LYS A 100 -11.89 -5.95 -9.04
CA LYS A 100 -12.64 -6.91 -9.84
C LYS A 100 -13.04 -8.13 -9.03
N GLU A 101 -12.14 -8.61 -8.17
CA GLU A 101 -12.46 -9.74 -7.32
C GLU A 101 -13.58 -9.42 -6.36
N LEU A 102 -13.53 -8.24 -5.76
CA LEU A 102 -14.57 -7.83 -4.84
C LEU A 102 -15.92 -7.73 -5.54
N GLN A 103 -15.93 -7.19 -6.74
CA GLN A 103 -17.17 -7.08 -7.51
C GLN A 103 -17.74 -8.46 -7.85
N ARG A 104 -16.88 -9.39 -8.20
CA ARG A 104 -17.34 -10.74 -8.49
C ARG A 104 -17.96 -11.39 -7.26
N LYS A 105 -17.34 -11.21 -6.11
CA LYS A 105 -17.89 -11.78 -4.87
C LYS A 105 -19.21 -11.15 -4.51
N GLU A 106 -19.33 -9.83 -4.69
CA GLU A 106 -20.57 -9.16 -4.40
C GLU A 106 -21.71 -9.66 -5.31
N MET A 107 -21.40 -9.81 -6.57
CA MET A 107 -22.39 -10.30 -7.51
C MET A 107 -22.83 -11.71 -7.17
N SER A 108 -21.91 -12.56 -6.75
CA SER A 108 -22.25 -13.91 -6.36
C SER A 108 -23.21 -13.92 -5.17
N LYS A 109 -22.97 -13.05 -4.22
CA LYS A 109 -23.83 -12.97 -3.05
C LYS A 109 -25.23 -12.52 -3.41
N ILE A 110 -25.32 -11.58 -4.33
CA ILE A 110 -26.62 -11.03 -4.71
C ILE A 110 -27.44 -12.03 -5.48
N VAL A 111 -26.80 -12.83 -6.30
CA VAL A 111 -27.51 -13.75 -7.18
C VAL A 111 -28.14 -14.90 -6.44
N VAL A 112 -27.66 -15.22 -5.28
CA VAL A 112 -28.05 -16.44 -4.61
C VAL A 112 -29.47 -16.54 -4.15
N PRO A 113 -30.22 -15.63 -3.88
CA PRO A 113 -31.47 -15.79 -3.21
C PRO A 113 -32.39 -16.74 -3.92
N GLY A 114 -32.72 -17.34 -3.63
CA GLY A 114 -33.39 -18.02 -4.29
C GLY A 114 -33.44 -18.60 -5.00
N ALA A 115 -32.60 -18.58 -4.57
CA ALA A 115 -32.23 -18.65 -5.08
C ALA A 115 -32.10 -19.09 -5.21
N GLU A 116 -31.82 -19.37 -5.04
CA GLU A 116 -31.48 -19.28 -5.22
C GLU A 116 -31.72 -19.28 -5.68
N THR A 117 -32.23 -19.83 -5.50
CA THR A 117 -32.35 -19.34 -5.96
C THR A 117 -32.50 -19.20 -6.54
N THR A 118 -32.88 -19.85 -6.68
CA THR A 118 -32.89 -19.40 -7.43
C THR A 118 -32.73 -19.24 -8.00
N SER A 119 -32.75 -19.84 -8.20
CA SER A 119 -32.42 -19.37 -8.88
C SER A 119 -32.49 -19.19 -9.34
N LYS A 120 -32.68 -19.59 -9.64
CA LYS A 120 -32.61 -19.04 -10.10
C LYS A 120 -32.82 -18.39 -10.47
N ILE A 121 -33.34 -18.92 -10.64
CA ILE A 121 -33.45 -17.91 -11.04
C ILE A 121 -33.34 -17.36 -11.38
N VAL A 122 -33.62 -17.80 -11.57
CA VAL A 122 -33.38 -16.87 -12.07
C VAL A 122 -32.98 -16.46 -12.43
N GLY A 123 -33.05 -16.94 -12.40
CA GLY A 123 -32.45 -16.35 -12.92
C GLY A 123 -32.30 -16.06 -13.37
N PRO A 124 -32.28 -16.19 -13.75
CA PRO A 124 -31.83 -15.74 -14.30
C PRO A 124 -31.70 -15.23 -14.65
N LYS A 125 -31.74 -15.63 -14.82
CA LYS A 125 -31.59 -14.99 -15.09
C LYS A 125 -31.13 -14.41 -15.23
#